data_f9f102ede0fa5ba2e28b57867ec0458a
#
_entry.id   f9f102ede0fa5ba2e28b57867ec0458a
#
_cell.length_a   1.000
_cell.length_b   1.000
_cell.length_c   1.000
_cell.angle_alpha   90.00
_cell.angle_beta   90.00
_cell.angle_gamma   90.00
#
_symmetry.space_group_name_H-M   'P 1'
#
loop_
_entity.id
_entity.type
_entity.pdbx_description
1 polymer ?
#
loop_
_entity_poly.entity_id
_entity_poly.type
_entity_poly.pdbx_seq_one_letter_code
_entity_poly.pdbx_strand_id
1 'polypeptide(L)'
;MQAPSPQTAALTPVREGFGLDQSYRLAFASGLSKLDGTSTALLNKIASGAKSDRSIRLKLLAYADAANQTASQSRRLSLARALAVRAYLIDEGVRSIQFEVHANGKNLGGGPPNRVDVIVTKR
;
A
#
# COMPACT_ATOMS: atom_id res chain seq x y z
N MET A 1 5.24 24.01 10.09
CA MET A 1 5.19 23.01 10.07
C MET A 1 4.84 22.49 9.87
N GLN A 2 5.10 22.70 9.55
CA GLN A 2 5.03 21.59 9.40
C GLN A 2 4.69 20.94 9.36
N ALA A 3 4.96 21.69 9.37
CA ALA A 3 4.90 20.62 9.46
C ALA A 3 4.78 20.15 9.40
N PRO A 4 5.00 20.43 9.32
CA PRO A 4 5.04 19.47 9.40
C PRO A 4 4.92 19.01 9.36
N SER A 5 5.19 19.55 9.40
CA SER A 5 5.19 18.62 9.50
C SER A 5 5.15 18.14 9.34
N PRO A 6 5.24 18.54 9.28
CA PRO A 6 5.43 17.72 9.29
C PRO A 6 5.55 17.39 8.92
N GLN A 7 5.87 17.74 8.79
CA GLN A 7 6.11 17.02 8.61
C GLN A 7 6.37 16.64 8.33
N THR A 8 6.73 17.51 8.25
CA THR A 8 7.08 16.82 8.19
C THR A 8 7.46 16.47 8.15
N ALA A 9 7.74 16.96 8.13
CA ALA A 9 8.06 16.12 8.29
C ALA A 9 8.52 15.77 8.16
N ALA A 10 8.82 16.17 8.05
CA ALA A 10 9.09 15.34 8.02
C ALA A 10 9.58 14.98 7.63
N LEU A 11 10.26 15.38 7.34
CA LEU A 11 10.59 14.68 7.06
C LEU A 11 11.32 14.19 6.92
N THR A 12 11.43 14.33 6.56
CA THR A 12 12.20 13.43 6.78
C THR A 12 12.99 12.87 5.82
N PRO A 13 14.09 12.80 5.68
CA PRO A 13 14.95 12.30 4.73
C PRO A 13 14.37 11.14 4.08
N VAL A 14 14.82 10.76 2.92
CA VAL A 14 14.35 9.65 2.28
C VAL A 14 14.10 8.51 3.18
N ARG A 15 15.06 8.20 3.96
CA ARG A 15 14.87 7.11 4.86
C ARG A 15 13.89 7.45 5.92
N GLU A 16 13.60 8.70 6.10
CA GLU A 16 12.58 9.06 7.03
C GLU A 16 11.23 8.69 6.49
N GLY A 17 11.06 8.67 5.21
CA GLY A 17 9.82 8.28 4.61
C GLY A 17 9.72 6.79 4.37
N PHE A 18 10.78 6.03 4.62
CA PHE A 18 10.80 4.62 4.33
C PHE A 18 11.63 3.89 5.37
N GLY A 19 11.02 3.15 6.25
CA GLY A 19 11.70 2.43 7.30
C GLY A 19 10.96 1.18 7.70
N LEU A 20 11.62 0.35 8.51
CA LEU A 20 11.01 -0.86 9.01
C LEU A 20 9.78 -0.52 9.85
N ASP A 21 8.77 -1.35 9.72
CA ASP A 21 7.49 -1.22 10.40
C ASP A 21 6.71 0.05 10.04
N GLN A 22 7.19 0.81 9.06
CA GLN A 22 6.41 1.90 8.49
C GLN A 22 5.23 1.32 7.74
N SER A 23 4.10 2.02 7.79
CA SER A 23 2.96 1.63 6.98
C SER A 23 2.51 2.81 6.14
N TYR A 24 2.10 2.51 4.93
CA TYR A 24 1.63 3.50 3.98
C TYR A 24 0.22 3.12 3.56
N ARG A 25 -0.68 4.08 3.60
CA ARG A 25 -2.08 3.81 3.28
C ARG A 25 -2.44 4.42 1.95
N LEU A 26 -2.92 3.57 1.05
CA LEU A 26 -3.35 3.98 -0.28
C LEU A 26 -4.87 3.91 -0.33
N ALA A 27 -5.51 5.04 -0.65
CA ALA A 27 -6.96 5.09 -0.73
C ALA A 27 -7.43 4.74 -2.14
N PHE A 28 -8.57 4.07 -2.23
CA PHE A 28 -9.20 3.73 -3.50
C PHE A 28 -10.61 4.29 -3.53
N ALA A 29 -11.06 4.68 -4.71
CA ALA A 29 -12.45 5.05 -4.90
C ALA A 29 -13.34 3.81 -4.76
N SER A 30 -14.55 3.99 -4.26
CA SER A 30 -15.47 2.89 -4.04
C SER A 30 -15.67 2.08 -5.31
N GLY A 31 -15.56 0.77 -5.21
CA GLY A 31 -15.77 -0.14 -6.33
C GLY A 31 -14.64 -0.21 -7.35
N LEU A 32 -13.58 0.57 -7.18
CA LEU A 32 -12.50 0.64 -8.17
C LEU A 32 -11.22 0.04 -7.63
N SER A 33 -10.38 -0.45 -8.52
CA SER A 33 -9.02 -0.92 -8.21
C SER A 33 -7.97 -0.10 -8.94
N LYS A 34 -8.31 1.11 -9.36
CA LYS A 34 -7.41 1.96 -10.12
C LYS A 34 -6.60 2.85 -9.18
N LEU A 35 -5.30 2.97 -9.48
CA LEU A 35 -4.41 3.84 -8.72
C LEU A 35 -4.55 5.28 -9.22
N ASP A 36 -4.63 6.23 -8.28
CA ASP A 36 -4.66 7.64 -8.64
C ASP A 36 -3.27 8.27 -8.52
N GLY A 37 -3.17 9.57 -8.81
CA GLY A 37 -1.87 10.26 -8.78
C GLY A 37 -1.26 10.33 -7.38
N THR A 38 -2.07 10.46 -6.36
CA THR A 38 -1.58 10.48 -4.99
C THR A 38 -0.99 9.12 -4.61
N SER A 39 -1.68 8.06 -4.99
CA SER A 39 -1.22 6.70 -4.73
C SER A 39 0.08 6.41 -5.48
N THR A 40 0.17 6.79 -6.76
CA THR A 40 1.39 6.51 -7.52
C THR A 40 2.59 7.31 -7.00
N ALA A 41 2.38 8.54 -6.53
CA ALA A 41 3.46 9.31 -5.94
C ALA A 41 4.00 8.61 -4.69
N LEU A 42 3.11 8.09 -3.85
CA LEU A 42 3.52 7.36 -2.66
C LEU A 42 4.21 6.05 -3.03
N LEU A 43 3.70 5.35 -4.04
CA LEU A 43 4.29 4.09 -4.49
C LEU A 43 5.68 4.30 -5.08
N ASN A 44 5.93 5.43 -5.74
CA ASN A 44 7.27 5.73 -6.23
C ASN A 44 8.28 5.83 -5.09
N LYS A 45 7.86 6.43 -3.98
CA LYS A 45 8.71 6.51 -2.79
C LYS A 45 8.99 5.12 -2.22
N ILE A 46 7.96 4.30 -2.12
CA ILE A 46 8.08 2.94 -1.60
C ILE A 46 9.02 2.12 -2.51
N ALA A 47 8.84 2.25 -3.82
CA ALA A 47 9.67 1.52 -4.77
C ALA A 47 11.15 1.89 -4.64
N SER A 48 11.45 3.17 -4.48
CA SER A 48 12.83 3.60 -4.31
C SER A 48 13.48 2.96 -3.10
N GLY A 49 12.75 2.88 -1.99
CA GLY A 49 13.28 2.24 -0.79
C GLY A 49 13.41 0.73 -0.92
N ALA A 50 12.40 0.08 -1.46
CA ALA A 50 12.36 -1.37 -1.51
C ALA A 50 13.36 -1.96 -2.50
N LYS A 51 13.56 -1.31 -3.65
CA LYS A 51 14.48 -1.88 -4.66
C LYS A 51 15.93 -1.69 -4.28
N SER A 52 16.23 -0.79 -3.36
CA SER A 52 17.62 -0.58 -2.91
C SER A 52 18.06 -1.59 -1.85
N ASP A 53 17.14 -2.38 -1.29
CA ASP A 53 17.46 -3.39 -0.27
C ASP A 53 16.59 -4.63 -0.49
N ARG A 54 17.19 -5.67 -1.02
CA ARG A 54 16.46 -6.91 -1.36
C ARG A 54 15.93 -7.66 -0.14
N SER A 55 16.39 -7.35 1.05
CA SER A 55 15.88 -7.99 2.26
C SER A 55 14.56 -7.38 2.72
N ILE A 56 14.18 -6.23 2.18
CA ILE A 56 12.90 -5.61 2.48
C ILE A 56 11.77 -6.49 1.97
N ARG A 57 10.72 -6.62 2.78
CA ARG A 57 9.48 -7.29 2.40
C ARG A 57 8.35 -6.29 2.53
N LEU A 58 7.45 -6.30 1.56
CA LEU A 58 6.29 -5.41 1.55
C LEU A 58 5.04 -6.27 1.74
N LYS A 59 4.38 -6.06 2.86
CA LYS A 59 3.12 -6.75 3.15
C LYS A 59 1.99 -5.86 2.69
N LEU A 60 1.19 -6.34 1.75
CA LEU A 60 0.06 -5.59 1.19
C LEU A 60 -1.22 -6.11 1.82
N LEU A 61 -1.86 -5.28 2.63
CA LEU A 61 -3.12 -5.62 3.28
C LEU A 61 -4.22 -4.85 2.56
N ALA A 62 -5.00 -5.55 1.75
CA ALA A 62 -5.99 -4.92 0.91
C ALA A 62 -7.40 -5.13 1.45
N TYR A 63 -8.21 -4.08 1.36
CA TYR A 63 -9.57 -4.07 1.89
C TYR A 63 -10.53 -3.51 0.86
N ALA A 64 -11.77 -3.96 0.92
CA ALA A 64 -12.82 -3.44 0.08
C ALA A 64 -14.16 -3.69 0.76
N ASP A 65 -15.00 -2.67 0.84
CA ASP A 65 -16.33 -2.81 1.38
C ASP A 65 -17.25 -1.82 0.70
N ALA A 66 -18.31 -2.33 0.12
CA ALA A 66 -19.36 -1.50 -0.46
C ALA A 66 -20.69 -2.10 -0.07
N ALA A 67 -21.70 -1.23 0.04
CA ALA A 67 -22.99 -1.60 0.61
C ALA A 67 -23.65 -2.82 -0.06
N ASN A 68 -23.42 -2.98 -1.35
CA ASN A 68 -24.10 -4.02 -2.12
C ASN A 68 -23.20 -5.19 -2.49
N GLN A 69 -22.01 -5.28 -1.89
CA GLN A 69 -21.10 -6.37 -2.21
C GLN A 69 -21.23 -7.52 -1.24
N THR A 70 -21.14 -8.75 -1.76
CA THR A 70 -21.01 -9.94 -0.94
C THR A 70 -19.58 -10.03 -0.41
N ALA A 71 -19.37 -10.88 0.59
CA ALA A 71 -18.02 -11.11 1.13
C ALA A 71 -17.07 -11.58 0.03
N SER A 72 -17.53 -12.44 -0.87
CA SER A 72 -16.73 -12.95 -1.96
C SER A 72 -16.35 -11.84 -2.95
N GLN A 73 -17.29 -10.96 -3.28
CA GLN A 73 -17.03 -9.85 -4.17
C GLN A 73 -16.03 -8.87 -3.55
N SER A 74 -16.17 -8.59 -2.27
CA SER A 74 -15.25 -7.70 -1.56
C SER A 74 -13.84 -8.27 -1.51
N ARG A 75 -13.73 -9.58 -1.32
CA ARG A 75 -12.41 -10.23 -1.32
C ARG A 75 -11.77 -10.14 -2.68
N ARG A 76 -12.52 -10.36 -3.75
CA ARG A 76 -11.98 -10.25 -5.10
C ARG A 76 -11.54 -8.83 -5.42
N LEU A 77 -12.32 -7.84 -5.01
CA LEU A 77 -11.93 -6.44 -5.25
C LEU A 77 -10.68 -6.09 -4.44
N SER A 78 -10.60 -6.55 -3.19
CA SER A 78 -9.40 -6.28 -2.39
C SER A 78 -8.18 -6.94 -3.02
N LEU A 79 -8.32 -8.15 -3.55
CA LEU A 79 -7.21 -8.79 -4.24
C LEU A 79 -6.80 -8.01 -5.48
N ALA A 80 -7.76 -7.53 -6.27
CA ALA A 80 -7.46 -6.73 -7.45
C ALA A 80 -6.69 -5.46 -7.08
N ARG A 81 -7.05 -4.83 -5.96
CA ARG A 81 -6.35 -3.66 -5.47
C ARG A 81 -4.91 -3.98 -5.07
N ALA A 82 -4.73 -5.08 -4.34
CA ALA A 82 -3.38 -5.50 -3.94
C ALA A 82 -2.52 -5.82 -5.17
N LEU A 83 -3.10 -6.50 -6.16
CA LEU A 83 -2.37 -6.83 -7.37
C LEU A 83 -2.05 -5.61 -8.22
N ALA A 84 -2.90 -4.58 -8.22
CA ALA A 84 -2.60 -3.32 -8.90
C ALA A 84 -1.39 -2.63 -8.26
N VAL A 85 -1.33 -2.60 -6.93
CA VAL A 85 -0.20 -2.04 -6.20
C VAL A 85 1.07 -2.84 -6.49
N ARG A 86 0.97 -4.17 -6.42
CA ARG A 86 2.10 -5.04 -6.68
C ARG A 86 2.65 -4.86 -8.10
N ALA A 87 1.76 -4.83 -9.08
CA ALA A 87 2.18 -4.67 -10.47
C ALA A 87 2.90 -3.34 -10.70
N TYR A 88 2.37 -2.27 -10.11
CA TYR A 88 3.02 -0.96 -10.23
C TYR A 88 4.44 -1.01 -9.65
N LEU A 89 4.59 -1.59 -8.46
CA LEU A 89 5.89 -1.63 -7.81
C LEU A 89 6.88 -2.53 -8.56
N ILE A 90 6.40 -3.63 -9.14
CA ILE A 90 7.26 -4.48 -9.96
C ILE A 90 7.75 -3.72 -11.20
N ASP A 91 6.85 -2.95 -11.83
CA ASP A 91 7.24 -2.13 -12.98
C ASP A 91 8.28 -1.07 -12.59
N GLU A 92 8.29 -0.65 -11.34
CA GLU A 92 9.26 0.32 -10.83
C GLU A 92 10.56 -0.33 -10.35
N GLY A 93 10.68 -1.65 -10.44
CA GLY A 93 11.92 -2.35 -10.13
C GLY A 93 11.93 -3.18 -8.86
N VAL A 94 10.84 -3.23 -8.11
CA VAL A 94 10.75 -4.07 -6.92
C VAL A 94 10.56 -5.53 -7.36
N ARG A 95 11.22 -6.46 -6.69
CA ARG A 95 11.15 -7.87 -7.09
C ARG A 95 9.91 -8.55 -6.57
N SER A 96 9.35 -9.46 -7.35
CA SER A 96 8.11 -10.14 -6.97
C SER A 96 8.25 -10.90 -5.65
N ILE A 97 9.43 -11.41 -5.35
CA ILE A 97 9.66 -12.17 -4.11
C ILE A 97 9.57 -11.27 -2.86
N GLN A 98 9.60 -9.97 -3.03
CA GLN A 98 9.54 -9.05 -1.89
C GLN A 98 8.13 -8.79 -1.38
N PHE A 99 7.11 -9.35 -2.01
CA PHE A 99 5.73 -9.09 -1.67
C PHE A 99 5.07 -10.21 -0.90
N GLU A 100 4.21 -9.82 0.04
CA GLU A 100 3.28 -10.72 0.72
C GLU A 100 1.90 -10.08 0.59
N VAL A 101 0.94 -10.76 -0.03
CA VAL A 101 -0.36 -10.20 -0.35
C VAL A 101 -1.46 -10.80 0.52
N HIS A 102 -2.26 -9.95 1.13
CA HIS A 102 -3.41 -10.35 1.94
C HIS A 102 -4.66 -9.63 1.43
N ALA A 103 -5.59 -10.38 0.87
CA ALA A 103 -6.86 -9.84 0.39
C ALA A 103 -7.90 -10.04 1.49
N ASN A 104 -8.14 -8.99 2.27
CA ASN A 104 -8.97 -9.09 3.48
C ASN A 104 -10.45 -8.74 3.26
N GLY A 105 -10.81 -8.24 2.08
CA GLY A 105 -12.20 -7.94 1.75
C GLY A 105 -12.81 -7.00 2.77
N LYS A 106 -13.93 -7.42 3.36
CA LYS A 106 -14.67 -6.61 4.33
C LYS A 106 -14.08 -6.61 5.73
N ASN A 107 -13.06 -7.40 6.00
CA ASN A 107 -12.45 -7.47 7.32
C ASN A 107 -11.47 -6.32 7.46
N LEU A 108 -11.96 -5.16 7.87
CA LEU A 108 -11.27 -3.87 7.75
C LEU A 108 -10.21 -3.59 8.81
N GLY A 109 -10.19 -4.36 9.88
CA GLY A 109 -9.22 -4.13 10.95
C GLY A 109 -9.32 -2.76 11.60
N GLY A 110 -10.51 -2.16 11.56
CA GLY A 110 -10.75 -0.87 12.21
C GLY A 110 -10.43 0.36 11.36
N GLY A 111 -9.97 0.17 10.14
CA GLY A 111 -9.63 1.30 9.26
C GLY A 111 -10.68 1.57 8.19
N PRO A 112 -10.39 2.52 7.28
CA PRO A 112 -11.33 2.86 6.22
C PRO A 112 -11.53 1.70 5.23
N PRO A 113 -12.70 1.60 4.62
CA PRO A 113 -13.07 0.41 3.86
C PRO A 113 -12.41 0.24 2.50
N ASN A 114 -11.90 1.28 1.91
CA ASN A 114 -11.39 1.21 0.54
C ASN A 114 -9.92 1.60 0.53
N ARG A 115 -9.08 0.63 0.88
CA ARG A 115 -7.66 0.93 1.02
C ARG A 115 -6.77 -0.29 0.79
N VAL A 116 -5.51 -0.02 0.55
CA VAL A 116 -4.42 -0.99 0.68
C VAL A 116 -3.39 -0.40 1.62
N ASP A 117 -3.06 -1.13 2.67
CA ASP A 117 -1.98 -0.75 3.57
C ASP A 117 -0.72 -1.49 3.15
N VAL A 118 0.37 -0.77 2.97
CA VAL A 118 1.67 -1.35 2.64
C VAL A 118 2.53 -1.26 3.89
N ILE A 119 2.92 -2.40 4.42
CA ILE A 119 3.74 -2.46 5.63
C ILE A 119 5.14 -2.92 5.25
N VAL A 120 6.14 -2.16 5.67
CA VAL A 120 7.54 -2.44 5.37
C VAL A 120 8.11 -3.33 6.45
N THR A 121 8.55 -4.51 6.07
CA THR A 121 9.20 -5.42 6.99
C THR A 121 10.53 -5.86 6.40
N LYS A 122 11.31 -6.62 7.14
CA LYS A 122 12.59 -7.10 6.68
C LYS A 122 12.68 -8.59 6.96
N ARG A 123 13.21 -9.28 6.00
CA ARG A 123 13.38 -10.70 6.12
C ARG A 123 14.38 -11.09 7.21
#